data_46a4eece118fb2d8ae064970fee7d7f9
#
_entry.id   46a4eece118fb2d8ae064970fee7d7f9
#
_cell.length_a   1.000
_cell.length_b   1.000
_cell.length_c   1.000
_cell.angle_alpha   90.00
_cell.angle_beta   90.00
_cell.angle_gamma   90.00
#
_symmetry.space_group_name_H-M   'P 1'
#
loop_
_entity.id
_entity.type
_entity.pdbx_description
1 polymer ?
#
loop_
_entity_poly.entity_id
_entity_poly.type
_entity_poly.pdbx_seq_one_letter_code
_entity_poly.pdbx_strand_id
1 'polypeptide(L)'
;GFGLDVSSPITGNVYDGLGGDLTWTNIIDSIWANWEGFSDLYSGISFYETAVGTSPGGQNTVSWVSADTNISTSHAELSLEHGSTYYFSVRATDVVDNVSSTGTSNGITIDTLAPVINLMAETSSEDPLFQGSDSSIALLWGADDDLSGIEHYDYALGSSAGETDLLTWTNAGTELSITIGELVLDEGSKYYGSIRAYDQAGNMTEANGNGVIIDITAPNTGSGIDITDINNTADQ
;
A
#
# COMPACT_ATOMS: atom_id res chain seq x y z
N GLY A 1 -32.61 43.90 -22.77
CA GLY A 1 -31.42 44.59 -22.25
C GLY A 1 -30.24 43.69 -22.38
N PHE A 2 -29.09 44.20 -22.72
CA PHE A 2 -27.82 43.45 -22.66
C PHE A 2 -27.39 43.44 -21.19
N GLY A 3 -27.20 42.26 -20.58
CA GLY A 3 -26.51 42.13 -19.31
C GLY A 3 -25.00 42.32 -19.53
N LEU A 4 -24.34 43.10 -18.69
CA LEU A 4 -22.88 43.19 -18.63
C LEU A 4 -22.43 42.32 -17.48
N ASP A 5 -21.59 41.34 -17.77
CA ASP A 5 -20.90 40.55 -16.77
C ASP A 5 -19.39 40.89 -16.82
N VAL A 6 -18.88 41.30 -15.70
CA VAL A 6 -17.46 41.65 -15.49
C VAL A 6 -16.86 40.84 -14.31
N SER A 7 -17.62 39.88 -13.81
CA SER A 7 -17.27 39.10 -12.65
C SER A 7 -16.50 37.85 -13.12
N SER A 8 -15.34 37.58 -12.56
CA SER A 8 -14.66 36.29 -12.77
C SER A 8 -15.39 35.17 -12.02
N PRO A 9 -15.38 33.94 -12.56
CA PRO A 9 -15.89 32.77 -11.84
C PRO A 9 -15.23 32.58 -10.47
N ILE A 10 -15.99 32.06 -9.53
CA ILE A 10 -15.53 31.64 -8.21
C ILE A 10 -14.67 30.38 -8.41
N THR A 11 -13.52 30.38 -7.75
CA THR A 11 -12.60 29.24 -7.77
C THR A 11 -13.13 28.09 -6.91
N GLY A 12 -13.06 26.88 -7.45
CA GLY A 12 -13.44 25.64 -6.77
C GLY A 12 -12.28 24.92 -6.11
N ASN A 13 -12.54 23.70 -5.65
CA ASN A 13 -11.55 22.76 -5.12
C ASN A 13 -11.06 21.83 -6.21
N VAL A 14 -9.80 21.44 -6.13
CA VAL A 14 -9.14 20.50 -7.06
C VAL A 14 -8.57 19.34 -6.24
N TYR A 15 -8.83 18.11 -6.70
CA TYR A 15 -8.42 16.87 -6.05
C TYR A 15 -7.58 16.04 -7.00
N ASP A 16 -6.53 15.40 -6.47
CA ASP A 16 -5.70 14.46 -7.21
C ASP A 16 -6.41 13.11 -7.33
N GLY A 17 -6.49 12.54 -8.54
CA GLY A 17 -7.23 11.31 -8.86
C GLY A 17 -8.62 11.56 -9.46
N LEU A 18 -9.31 10.46 -9.85
CA LEU A 18 -10.66 10.51 -10.44
C LEU A 18 -11.79 10.28 -9.42
N GLY A 19 -11.48 10.00 -8.18
CA GLY A 19 -12.44 9.71 -7.11
C GLY A 19 -12.10 10.46 -5.84
N GLY A 20 -11.55 9.75 -4.85
CA GLY A 20 -10.99 10.39 -3.66
C GLY A 20 -9.70 11.15 -3.98
N ASP A 21 -9.35 12.07 -3.10
CA ASP A 21 -8.10 12.82 -3.18
C ASP A 21 -6.92 11.90 -2.83
N LEU A 22 -6.01 11.67 -3.77
CA LEU A 22 -4.87 10.79 -3.61
C LEU A 22 -3.63 11.58 -3.17
N THR A 23 -2.88 11.03 -2.24
CA THR A 23 -1.59 11.59 -1.81
C THR A 23 -0.42 10.92 -2.53
N TRP A 24 -0.57 9.65 -2.91
CA TRP A 24 0.48 8.81 -3.47
C TRP A 24 0.01 8.06 -4.71
N THR A 25 0.93 7.74 -5.61
CA THR A 25 0.71 6.84 -6.74
C THR A 25 2.04 6.25 -7.23
N ASN A 26 2.00 5.03 -7.76
CA ASN A 26 3.14 4.39 -8.42
C ASN A 26 3.11 4.55 -9.95
N ILE A 27 2.14 5.28 -10.48
CA ILE A 27 1.98 5.50 -11.92
C ILE A 27 2.87 6.66 -12.37
N ILE A 28 3.71 6.41 -13.36
CA ILE A 28 4.73 7.36 -13.84
C ILE A 28 4.44 7.98 -15.21
N ASP A 29 3.46 7.46 -15.93
CA ASP A 29 3.17 7.88 -17.31
C ASP A 29 1.88 8.68 -17.45
N SER A 30 1.12 8.81 -16.38
CA SER A 30 -0.17 9.49 -16.39
C SER A 30 -0.57 10.00 -15.02
N ILE A 31 -1.42 11.05 -14.99
CA ILE A 31 -1.91 11.68 -13.78
C ILE A 31 -3.35 12.15 -14.01
N TRP A 32 -4.17 12.11 -12.97
CA TRP A 32 -5.61 12.42 -13.03
C TRP A 32 -5.98 13.45 -11.98
N ALA A 33 -7.00 14.25 -12.29
CA ALA A 33 -7.64 15.15 -11.32
C ALA A 33 -9.14 15.23 -11.56
N ASN A 34 -9.84 15.62 -10.53
CA ASN A 34 -11.22 16.07 -10.57
C ASN A 34 -11.38 17.37 -9.77
N TRP A 35 -12.43 18.11 -10.04
CA TRP A 35 -12.70 19.38 -9.38
C TRP A 35 -14.19 19.66 -9.22
N GLU A 36 -14.50 20.50 -8.26
CA GLU A 36 -15.87 20.92 -7.96
C GLU A 36 -15.92 22.35 -7.43
N GLY A 37 -17.12 22.91 -7.35
CA GLY A 37 -17.35 24.21 -6.70
C GLY A 37 -16.99 25.45 -7.51
N PHE A 38 -16.43 25.30 -8.72
CA PHE A 38 -16.30 26.43 -9.63
C PHE A 38 -17.68 26.90 -10.07
N SER A 39 -17.95 28.19 -10.01
CA SER A 39 -19.26 28.73 -10.37
C SER A 39 -19.14 30.16 -10.83
N ASP A 40 -20.04 30.56 -11.74
CA ASP A 40 -20.29 31.95 -12.11
C ASP A 40 -21.79 32.27 -11.99
N LEU A 41 -22.09 33.43 -11.42
CA LEU A 41 -23.46 33.79 -11.08
C LEU A 41 -24.26 34.29 -12.28
N TYR A 42 -23.61 34.98 -13.23
CA TYR A 42 -24.29 35.74 -14.27
C TYR A 42 -24.26 35.09 -15.64
N SER A 43 -23.08 34.78 -16.14
CA SER A 43 -22.93 34.20 -17.48
C SER A 43 -22.73 32.70 -17.49
N GLY A 44 -22.32 32.09 -16.34
CA GLY A 44 -22.03 30.67 -16.19
C GLY A 44 -20.67 30.28 -16.76
N ILE A 45 -20.23 29.09 -16.40
CA ILE A 45 -18.93 28.53 -16.87
C ILE A 45 -19.05 28.08 -18.32
N SER A 46 -18.11 28.55 -19.15
CA SER A 46 -17.97 28.16 -20.57
C SER A 46 -17.08 26.92 -20.72
N PHE A 47 -15.90 26.92 -20.08
CA PHE A 47 -14.95 25.81 -20.13
C PHE A 47 -13.94 25.90 -18.97
N TYR A 48 -13.22 24.80 -18.79
CA TYR A 48 -12.10 24.71 -17.88
C TYR A 48 -10.80 24.50 -18.64
N GLU A 49 -9.70 24.96 -18.05
CA GLU A 49 -8.35 24.62 -18.46
C GLU A 49 -7.61 24.02 -17.28
N THR A 50 -6.72 23.08 -17.59
CA THR A 50 -5.89 22.38 -16.60
C THR A 50 -4.42 22.47 -16.96
N ALA A 51 -3.57 22.49 -15.95
CA ALA A 51 -2.12 22.43 -16.08
C ALA A 51 -1.55 21.55 -14.96
N VAL A 52 -0.33 21.05 -15.13
CA VAL A 52 0.39 20.27 -14.11
C VAL A 52 1.80 20.83 -13.94
N GLY A 53 2.22 20.93 -12.69
CA GLY A 53 3.57 21.35 -12.37
C GLY A 53 4.11 20.76 -11.08
N THR A 54 5.39 20.99 -10.80
CA THR A 54 6.09 20.53 -9.58
C THR A 54 5.96 21.53 -8.41
N SER A 55 5.08 22.51 -8.55
CA SER A 55 4.68 23.44 -7.48
C SER A 55 3.23 23.87 -7.68
N PRO A 56 2.49 24.27 -6.62
CA PRO A 56 1.14 24.78 -6.74
C PRO A 56 1.05 25.94 -7.76
N GLY A 57 0.13 25.85 -8.74
CA GLY A 57 -0.01 26.81 -9.82
C GLY A 57 1.01 26.64 -10.95
N GLY A 58 1.96 25.70 -10.83
CA GLY A 58 2.97 25.40 -11.85
C GLY A 58 2.36 24.79 -13.12
N GLN A 59 3.11 24.90 -14.23
CA GLN A 59 2.74 24.36 -15.54
C GLN A 59 3.96 23.82 -16.30
N ASN A 60 4.98 23.42 -15.56
CA ASN A 60 6.26 22.97 -16.13
C ASN A 60 6.24 21.50 -16.55
N THR A 61 5.23 20.71 -16.14
CA THR A 61 5.01 19.34 -16.58
C THR A 61 3.99 19.30 -17.72
N VAL A 62 2.83 19.95 -17.55
CA VAL A 62 1.81 20.13 -18.59
C VAL A 62 1.41 21.59 -18.60
N SER A 63 1.55 22.27 -19.75
CA SER A 63 1.04 23.62 -19.94
C SER A 63 -0.49 23.62 -19.98
N TRP A 64 -1.13 24.80 -19.86
CA TRP A 64 -2.59 24.93 -19.89
C TRP A 64 -3.20 24.26 -21.12
N VAL A 65 -4.12 23.33 -20.88
CA VAL A 65 -4.87 22.56 -21.87
C VAL A 65 -6.36 22.65 -21.54
N SER A 66 -7.22 22.82 -22.54
CA SER A 66 -8.67 22.80 -22.35
C SER A 66 -9.15 21.43 -21.88
N ALA A 67 -10.02 21.45 -20.87
CA ALA A 67 -10.79 20.29 -20.42
C ALA A 67 -12.26 20.44 -20.84
N ASP A 68 -12.59 21.38 -21.70
CA ASP A 68 -13.95 21.75 -22.12
C ASP A 68 -14.86 21.96 -20.89
N THR A 69 -16.03 21.36 -20.84
CA THR A 69 -16.97 21.43 -19.71
C THR A 69 -16.84 20.26 -18.73
N ASN A 70 -15.83 19.40 -18.92
CA ASN A 70 -15.61 18.28 -18.01
C ASN A 70 -15.13 18.78 -16.64
N ILE A 71 -15.49 18.04 -15.59
CA ILE A 71 -15.09 18.30 -14.20
C ILE A 71 -14.01 17.32 -13.71
N SER A 72 -13.40 16.59 -14.64
CA SER A 72 -12.25 15.72 -14.44
C SER A 72 -11.44 15.60 -15.71
N THR A 73 -10.16 15.27 -15.58
CA THR A 73 -9.27 15.03 -16.72
C THR A 73 -8.15 14.07 -16.36
N SER A 74 -7.45 13.61 -17.41
CA SER A 74 -6.18 12.89 -17.29
C SER A 74 -5.17 13.49 -18.25
N HIS A 75 -3.90 13.49 -17.86
CA HIS A 75 -2.76 13.74 -18.74
C HIS A 75 -1.92 12.48 -18.81
N ALA A 76 -1.65 12.01 -20.01
CA ALA A 76 -0.89 10.80 -20.30
C ALA A 76 0.40 11.13 -21.06
N GLU A 77 1.20 10.08 -21.34
CA GLU A 77 2.52 10.20 -22.01
C GLU A 77 3.50 11.08 -21.24
N LEU A 78 3.38 11.08 -19.90
CA LEU A 78 4.26 11.80 -19.00
C LEU A 78 5.50 10.97 -18.67
N SER A 79 6.47 11.60 -18.02
CA SER A 79 7.60 10.93 -17.38
C SER A 79 7.74 11.54 -16.00
N LEU A 80 7.03 10.95 -15.04
CA LEU A 80 6.98 11.40 -13.66
C LEU A 80 8.09 10.71 -12.86
N GLU A 81 8.72 11.44 -11.94
CA GLU A 81 9.89 10.98 -11.23
C GLU A 81 9.53 10.54 -9.81
N HIS A 82 10.06 9.39 -9.38
CA HIS A 82 9.98 8.93 -7.99
C HIS A 82 10.43 10.02 -7.00
N GLY A 83 9.70 10.16 -5.89
CA GLY A 83 9.95 11.18 -4.86
C GLY A 83 9.50 12.58 -5.23
N SER A 84 9.01 12.81 -6.46
CA SER A 84 8.51 14.12 -6.90
C SER A 84 7.02 14.26 -6.65
N THR A 85 6.60 15.47 -6.21
CA THR A 85 5.21 15.84 -6.03
C THR A 85 4.74 16.69 -7.20
N TYR A 86 3.58 16.36 -7.75
CA TYR A 86 2.94 17.06 -8.86
C TYR A 86 1.61 17.65 -8.40
N TYR A 87 1.30 18.82 -8.90
CA TYR A 87 0.11 19.60 -8.55
C TYR A 87 -0.72 19.85 -9.79
N PHE A 88 -2.00 19.52 -9.74
CA PHE A 88 -2.95 19.98 -10.73
C PHE A 88 -3.35 21.42 -10.47
N SER A 89 -3.49 22.17 -11.53
CA SER A 89 -3.99 23.54 -11.56
C SER A 89 -5.21 23.60 -12.47
N VAL A 90 -6.30 24.20 -12.02
CA VAL A 90 -7.54 24.38 -12.77
C VAL A 90 -7.98 25.83 -12.74
N ARG A 91 -8.43 26.34 -13.87
CA ARG A 91 -9.13 27.62 -13.96
C ARG A 91 -10.37 27.49 -14.81
N ALA A 92 -11.38 28.26 -14.50
CA ALA A 92 -12.63 28.32 -15.21
C ALA A 92 -12.72 29.63 -16.00
N THR A 93 -13.26 29.56 -17.21
CA THR A 93 -13.60 30.73 -18.03
C THR A 93 -15.11 30.79 -18.21
N ASP A 94 -15.72 31.93 -18.02
CA ASP A 94 -17.15 32.13 -18.21
C ASP A 94 -17.52 32.38 -19.69
N VAL A 95 -18.81 32.57 -19.98
CA VAL A 95 -19.32 32.77 -21.35
C VAL A 95 -18.90 34.10 -21.98
N VAL A 96 -18.43 35.06 -21.18
CA VAL A 96 -17.99 36.38 -21.64
C VAL A 96 -16.47 36.61 -21.43
N ASP A 97 -15.73 35.50 -21.31
CA ASP A 97 -14.25 35.44 -21.27
C ASP A 97 -13.60 35.97 -19.97
N ASN A 98 -14.33 36.11 -18.85
CA ASN A 98 -13.67 36.35 -17.57
C ASN A 98 -13.11 35.04 -17.04
N VAL A 99 -11.91 35.07 -16.46
CA VAL A 99 -11.17 33.90 -15.97
C VAL A 99 -11.08 33.91 -14.46
N SER A 100 -11.34 32.76 -13.81
CA SER A 100 -11.21 32.61 -12.35
C SER A 100 -9.74 32.72 -11.90
N SER A 101 -9.53 32.86 -10.58
CA SER A 101 -8.25 32.49 -9.98
C SER A 101 -7.99 31.01 -10.18
N THR A 102 -6.72 30.61 -10.14
CA THR A 102 -6.32 29.21 -10.25
C THR A 102 -6.63 28.46 -8.96
N GLY A 103 -7.41 27.37 -9.06
CA GLY A 103 -7.52 26.35 -8.03
C GLY A 103 -6.37 25.35 -8.20
N THR A 104 -5.81 24.87 -7.10
CA THR A 104 -4.72 23.87 -7.12
C THR A 104 -5.04 22.73 -6.18
N SER A 105 -4.61 21.50 -6.56
CA SER A 105 -4.63 20.35 -5.67
C SER A 105 -3.60 20.50 -4.54
N ASN A 106 -3.70 19.63 -3.53
CA ASN A 106 -2.71 19.52 -2.45
C ASN A 106 -1.43 18.80 -2.89
N GLY A 107 -1.46 18.14 -4.06
CA GLY A 107 -0.35 17.46 -4.71
C GLY A 107 -0.31 15.95 -4.47
N ILE A 108 0.03 15.22 -5.54
CA ILE A 108 0.24 13.78 -5.54
C ILE A 108 1.74 13.48 -5.70
N THR A 109 2.28 12.61 -4.84
CA THR A 109 3.69 12.23 -4.87
C THR A 109 3.86 10.86 -5.52
N ILE A 110 4.86 10.74 -6.36
CA ILE A 110 5.18 9.50 -7.08
C ILE A 110 6.07 8.62 -6.20
N ASP A 111 5.59 7.42 -5.90
CA ASP A 111 6.36 6.39 -5.23
C ASP A 111 6.36 5.10 -6.06
N THR A 112 7.50 4.71 -6.56
CA THR A 112 7.67 3.52 -7.43
C THR A 112 8.45 2.41 -6.77
N LEU A 113 8.89 2.60 -5.51
CA LEU A 113 9.61 1.58 -4.77
C LEU A 113 8.64 0.78 -3.91
N ALA A 114 8.80 -0.52 -3.93
CA ALA A 114 7.99 -1.40 -3.11
C ALA A 114 8.60 -1.55 -1.71
N PRO A 115 7.79 -1.85 -0.68
CA PRO A 115 8.27 -2.10 0.66
C PRO A 115 9.36 -3.17 0.71
N VAL A 116 10.29 -3.04 1.66
CA VAL A 116 11.33 -4.03 1.93
C VAL A 116 10.93 -4.86 3.15
N ILE A 117 10.60 -6.14 2.94
CA ILE A 117 10.32 -7.07 4.04
C ILE A 117 11.64 -7.44 4.71
N ASN A 118 11.77 -7.12 6.00
CA ASN A 118 12.98 -7.33 6.80
C ASN A 118 12.84 -8.44 7.84
N LEU A 119 11.63 -8.94 8.04
CA LEU A 119 11.31 -10.08 8.91
C LEU A 119 10.16 -10.89 8.28
N MET A 120 10.34 -12.20 8.21
CA MET A 120 9.29 -13.19 8.01
C MET A 120 9.67 -14.43 8.80
N ALA A 121 8.85 -14.83 9.76
CA ALA A 121 9.14 -15.93 10.67
C ALA A 121 7.86 -16.70 11.02
N GLU A 122 8.00 -18.00 11.22
CA GLU A 122 6.98 -18.85 11.79
C GLU A 122 7.22 -19.04 13.29
N THR A 123 6.15 -19.14 14.06
CA THR A 123 6.06 -19.40 15.50
C THR A 123 6.58 -18.30 16.42
N SER A 124 7.77 -17.75 16.20
CA SER A 124 8.36 -16.68 16.99
C SER A 124 9.44 -15.94 16.20
N SER A 125 9.94 -14.82 16.71
CA SER A 125 11.04 -14.06 16.10
C SER A 125 12.37 -14.83 16.06
N GLU A 126 12.50 -15.94 16.82
CA GLU A 126 13.66 -16.84 16.77
C GLU A 126 13.56 -17.81 15.60
N ASP A 127 12.37 -17.90 14.98
CA ASP A 127 12.06 -18.70 13.80
C ASP A 127 12.52 -20.17 13.92
N PRO A 128 12.02 -20.91 14.94
CA PRO A 128 12.44 -22.27 15.19
C PRO A 128 11.94 -23.21 14.09
N LEU A 129 12.79 -24.16 13.70
CA LEU A 129 12.47 -25.14 12.66
C LEU A 129 11.31 -26.09 13.04
N PHE A 130 11.04 -26.28 14.34
CA PHE A 130 10.03 -27.21 14.85
C PHE A 130 9.06 -26.53 15.80
N GLN A 131 7.81 -26.97 15.78
CA GLN A 131 6.79 -26.59 16.77
C GLN A 131 6.01 -27.81 17.29
N GLY A 132 5.56 -27.73 18.55
CA GLY A 132 4.77 -28.76 19.22
C GLY A 132 3.25 -28.55 19.16
N SER A 133 2.73 -27.80 18.20
CA SER A 133 1.30 -27.58 17.97
C SER A 133 0.90 -28.06 16.58
N ASP A 134 -0.16 -28.84 16.49
CA ASP A 134 -0.78 -29.30 15.24
C ASP A 134 -2.06 -28.55 14.88
N SER A 135 -2.47 -27.60 15.71
CA SER A 135 -3.74 -26.89 15.57
C SER A 135 -3.59 -25.39 15.34
N SER A 136 -2.37 -24.86 15.37
CA SER A 136 -2.11 -23.45 15.13
C SER A 136 -0.69 -23.19 14.64
N ILE A 137 -0.51 -22.14 13.83
CA ILE A 137 0.78 -21.56 13.46
C ILE A 137 0.70 -20.06 13.70
N ALA A 138 1.71 -19.49 14.37
CA ALA A 138 1.88 -18.05 14.43
C ALA A 138 2.78 -17.58 13.29
N LEU A 139 2.45 -16.47 12.67
CA LEU A 139 3.27 -15.75 11.69
C LEU A 139 3.64 -14.39 12.24
N LEU A 140 4.89 -13.99 12.06
CA LEU A 140 5.42 -12.69 12.41
C LEU A 140 6.13 -12.11 11.20
N TRP A 141 5.97 -10.81 11.00
CA TRP A 141 6.60 -10.10 9.88
C TRP A 141 6.91 -8.66 10.21
N GLY A 142 7.70 -8.03 9.36
CA GLY A 142 7.98 -6.62 9.38
C GLY A 142 8.46 -6.16 8.01
N ALA A 143 8.11 -4.95 7.65
CA ALA A 143 8.60 -4.29 6.45
C ALA A 143 8.78 -2.80 6.72
N ASP A 144 9.69 -2.21 5.98
CA ASP A 144 9.88 -0.77 5.91
C ASP A 144 9.62 -0.29 4.48
N ASP A 145 9.09 0.91 4.36
CA ASP A 145 8.95 1.63 3.12
C ASP A 145 9.61 3.01 3.25
N ASP A 146 10.27 3.48 2.20
CA ASP A 146 11.13 4.65 2.26
C ASP A 146 10.39 5.97 2.02
N LEU A 147 9.17 5.94 1.45
CA LEU A 147 8.49 7.17 1.04
C LEU A 147 7.01 7.21 1.43
N SER A 148 6.15 6.37 0.84
CA SER A 148 4.70 6.42 1.07
C SER A 148 4.26 5.71 2.35
N GLY A 149 5.08 4.81 2.86
CA GLY A 149 4.82 4.02 4.06
C GLY A 149 3.89 2.84 3.83
N ILE A 150 3.87 1.92 4.77
CA ILE A 150 3.05 0.71 4.68
C ILE A 150 1.56 1.05 4.79
N GLU A 151 0.76 0.55 3.86
CA GLU A 151 -0.70 0.62 3.89
C GLU A 151 -1.29 -0.58 4.66
N HIS A 152 -0.92 -1.80 4.26
CA HIS A 152 -1.41 -3.02 4.89
C HIS A 152 -0.53 -4.23 4.56
N TYR A 153 -0.81 -5.32 5.27
CA TYR A 153 -0.24 -6.64 5.02
C TYR A 153 -1.32 -7.65 4.67
N ASP A 154 -1.01 -8.57 3.76
CA ASP A 154 -1.76 -9.80 3.56
C ASP A 154 -0.88 -10.98 3.96
N TYR A 155 -1.49 -12.04 4.54
CA TYR A 155 -0.80 -13.26 4.90
C TYR A 155 -1.50 -14.48 4.33
N ALA A 156 -0.74 -15.56 4.14
CA ALA A 156 -1.23 -16.86 3.68
C ALA A 156 -0.45 -18.00 4.32
N LEU A 157 -0.97 -19.23 4.21
CA LEU A 157 -0.33 -20.45 4.71
C LEU A 157 -0.45 -21.57 3.67
N GLY A 158 0.64 -22.29 3.45
CA GLY A 158 0.67 -23.38 2.49
C GLY A 158 1.54 -24.57 2.92
N SER A 159 1.38 -25.69 2.21
CA SER A 159 2.18 -26.90 2.36
C SER A 159 3.53 -26.81 1.64
N SER A 160 3.75 -25.77 0.86
CA SER A 160 5.01 -25.42 0.20
C SER A 160 5.19 -23.91 0.20
N ALA A 161 6.42 -23.42 0.09
CA ALA A 161 6.71 -22.00 0.07
C ALA A 161 5.99 -21.30 -1.09
N GLY A 162 5.19 -20.26 -0.78
CA GLY A 162 4.39 -19.50 -1.74
C GLY A 162 3.04 -20.12 -2.10
N GLU A 163 2.76 -21.35 -1.70
CA GLU A 163 1.43 -21.94 -1.86
C GLU A 163 0.46 -21.42 -0.78
N THR A 164 -0.84 -21.45 -1.10
CA THR A 164 -1.91 -20.93 -0.23
C THR A 164 -3.04 -21.93 -0.05
N ASP A 165 -2.67 -23.21 -0.06
CA ASP A 165 -3.61 -24.35 -0.04
C ASP A 165 -4.23 -24.61 1.33
N LEU A 166 -3.64 -24.10 2.42
CA LEU A 166 -4.20 -24.18 3.77
C LEU A 166 -4.98 -22.90 4.12
N LEU A 167 -4.45 -21.73 3.78
CA LEU A 167 -5.11 -20.44 3.96
C LEU A 167 -4.76 -19.52 2.80
N THR A 168 -5.76 -19.05 2.08
CA THR A 168 -5.60 -18.07 1.01
C THR A 168 -5.25 -16.70 1.58
N TRP A 169 -4.73 -15.79 0.73
CA TRP A 169 -4.40 -14.42 1.11
C TRP A 169 -5.51 -13.75 1.90
N THR A 170 -5.17 -13.32 3.10
CA THR A 170 -6.08 -12.72 4.07
C THR A 170 -5.46 -11.41 4.58
N ASN A 171 -6.26 -10.34 4.61
CA ASN A 171 -5.79 -9.03 5.03
C ASN A 171 -5.59 -8.98 6.55
N ALA A 172 -4.42 -8.53 6.98
CA ALA A 172 -4.03 -8.33 8.38
C ALA A 172 -4.11 -6.86 8.82
N GLY A 173 -4.49 -5.95 7.93
CA GLY A 173 -4.35 -4.52 8.20
C GLY A 173 -2.89 -4.16 8.43
N THR A 174 -2.60 -3.41 9.49
CA THR A 174 -1.25 -3.01 9.88
C THR A 174 -0.64 -3.85 11.02
N GLU A 175 -1.29 -4.96 11.38
CA GLU A 175 -0.76 -5.89 12.37
C GLU A 175 0.54 -6.53 11.88
N LEU A 176 1.46 -6.81 12.81
CA LEU A 176 2.79 -7.38 12.51
C LEU A 176 2.89 -8.85 12.90
N SER A 177 1.80 -9.45 13.32
CA SER A 177 1.72 -10.88 13.67
C SER A 177 0.28 -11.37 13.68
N ILE A 178 0.13 -12.66 13.46
CA ILE A 178 -1.16 -13.35 13.57
C ILE A 178 -0.94 -14.78 14.09
N THR A 179 -1.92 -15.32 14.80
CA THR A 179 -1.97 -16.75 15.08
C THR A 179 -3.15 -17.35 14.29
N ILE A 180 -2.84 -18.21 13.34
CA ILE A 180 -3.80 -18.98 12.55
C ILE A 180 -4.14 -20.21 13.38
N GLY A 181 -5.39 -20.32 13.84
CA GLY A 181 -5.92 -21.43 14.63
C GLY A 181 -6.81 -22.36 13.82
N GLU A 182 -7.37 -23.35 14.53
CA GLU A 182 -8.30 -24.34 13.95
C GLU A 182 -7.73 -25.13 12.77
N LEU A 183 -6.40 -25.28 12.73
CA LEU A 183 -5.69 -26.07 11.73
C LEU A 183 -5.74 -27.56 12.10
N VAL A 184 -5.50 -28.40 11.11
CA VAL A 184 -5.24 -29.85 11.29
C VAL A 184 -3.96 -30.15 10.53
N LEU A 185 -2.84 -30.20 11.25
CA LEU A 185 -1.51 -30.31 10.69
C LEU A 185 -0.94 -31.70 10.97
N ASP A 186 -0.26 -32.26 9.97
CA ASP A 186 0.30 -33.59 10.05
C ASP A 186 1.68 -33.59 10.72
N GLU A 187 1.90 -34.53 11.66
CA GLU A 187 3.18 -34.82 12.28
C GLU A 187 4.28 -35.04 11.23
N GLY A 188 5.42 -34.38 11.40
CA GLY A 188 6.57 -34.46 10.49
C GLY A 188 6.42 -33.67 9.20
N SER A 189 5.25 -33.07 8.92
CA SER A 189 5.02 -32.22 7.76
C SER A 189 5.51 -30.80 8.01
N LYS A 190 5.94 -30.14 6.92
CA LYS A 190 6.42 -28.77 6.95
C LYS A 190 5.41 -27.82 6.32
N TYR A 191 5.17 -26.68 6.98
CA TYR A 191 4.23 -25.67 6.55
C TYR A 191 4.92 -24.31 6.47
N TYR A 192 4.47 -23.47 5.53
CA TYR A 192 5.12 -22.23 5.17
C TYR A 192 4.14 -21.04 5.24
N GLY A 193 4.52 -20.04 6.00
CA GLY A 193 3.87 -18.75 5.95
C GLY A 193 4.31 -17.93 4.76
N SER A 194 3.43 -17.10 4.25
CA SER A 194 3.72 -16.12 3.21
C SER A 194 3.13 -14.77 3.59
N ILE A 195 3.81 -13.69 3.24
CA ILE A 195 3.41 -12.32 3.53
C ILE A 195 3.52 -11.44 2.28
N ARG A 196 2.57 -10.52 2.10
CA ARG A 196 2.65 -9.38 1.18
C ARG A 196 2.60 -8.11 1.98
N ALA A 197 3.50 -7.19 1.70
CA ALA A 197 3.47 -5.83 2.21
C ALA A 197 3.09 -4.88 1.08
N TYR A 198 2.09 -4.04 1.31
CA TYR A 198 1.63 -3.02 0.38
C TYR A 198 1.92 -1.63 0.95
N ASP A 199 2.41 -0.72 0.14
CA ASP A 199 2.54 0.69 0.48
C ASP A 199 1.29 1.50 0.07
N GLN A 200 1.26 2.79 0.46
CA GLN A 200 0.13 3.67 0.14
C GLN A 200 0.10 4.11 -1.34
N ALA A 201 1.16 3.90 -2.09
CA ALA A 201 1.21 4.15 -3.53
C ALA A 201 0.73 2.96 -4.37
N GLY A 202 0.55 1.77 -3.74
CA GLY A 202 0.09 0.54 -4.36
C GLY A 202 1.20 -0.35 -4.88
N ASN A 203 2.47 -0.14 -4.47
CA ASN A 203 3.53 -1.12 -4.74
C ASN A 203 3.44 -2.26 -3.73
N MET A 204 3.97 -3.44 -4.09
CA MET A 204 3.87 -4.66 -3.28
C MET A 204 5.15 -5.49 -3.34
N THR A 205 5.54 -6.01 -2.19
CA THR A 205 6.58 -7.05 -2.06
C THR A 205 6.00 -8.27 -1.38
N GLU A 206 6.43 -9.44 -1.82
CA GLU A 206 6.06 -10.75 -1.24
C GLU A 206 7.31 -11.44 -0.67
N ALA A 207 7.15 -12.11 0.48
CA ALA A 207 8.16 -12.99 1.06
C ALA A 207 7.52 -14.25 1.63
N ASN A 208 8.29 -15.33 1.60
CA ASN A 208 7.91 -16.61 2.18
C ASN A 208 8.84 -16.93 3.34
N GLY A 209 8.28 -17.52 4.39
CA GLY A 209 9.05 -18.06 5.50
C GLY A 209 9.88 -19.28 5.09
N ASN A 210 10.77 -19.69 5.98
CA ASN A 210 11.58 -20.90 5.78
C ASN A 210 10.83 -22.19 6.13
N GLY A 211 9.64 -22.06 6.75
CA GLY A 211 8.70 -23.11 7.11
C GLY A 211 9.02 -23.82 8.41
N VAL A 212 7.97 -24.21 9.13
CA VAL A 212 8.01 -24.90 10.40
C VAL A 212 7.56 -26.36 10.27
N ILE A 213 8.23 -27.29 10.93
CA ILE A 213 7.92 -28.72 10.97
C ILE A 213 7.10 -29.00 12.23
N ILE A 214 6.02 -29.77 12.08
CA ILE A 214 5.19 -30.20 13.21
C ILE A 214 5.85 -31.40 13.89
N ASP A 215 6.13 -31.29 15.20
CA ASP A 215 6.66 -32.35 16.03
C ASP A 215 5.92 -32.36 17.37
N ILE A 216 4.91 -33.20 17.48
CA ILE A 216 4.07 -33.36 18.66
C ILE A 216 4.44 -34.62 19.47
N THR A 217 5.42 -35.40 18.97
CA THR A 217 5.86 -36.63 19.63
C THR A 217 6.93 -36.34 20.67
N ALA A 218 6.62 -36.64 21.93
CA ALA A 218 7.60 -36.51 23.00
C ALA A 218 8.81 -37.42 22.81
N PRO A 219 10.03 -36.98 23.17
CA PRO A 219 11.19 -37.86 23.13
C PRO A 219 10.97 -39.14 23.92
N ASN A 220 11.28 -40.30 23.34
CA ASN A 220 11.26 -41.56 24.05
C ASN A 220 12.32 -41.52 25.15
N THR A 221 11.91 -41.70 26.39
CA THR A 221 12.85 -42.10 27.45
C THR A 221 13.36 -43.48 27.13
N GLY A 222 14.53 -43.56 26.48
CA GLY A 222 15.17 -44.81 26.17
C GLY A 222 15.24 -45.64 27.45
N SER A 223 14.70 -46.86 27.41
CA SER A 223 14.91 -47.82 28.45
C SER A 223 16.40 -48.16 28.47
N GLY A 224 17.20 -47.47 29.31
CA GLY A 224 18.61 -47.78 29.42
C GLY A 224 19.53 -46.70 29.96
N ILE A 225 19.05 -45.50 30.30
CA ILE A 225 19.90 -44.59 31.08
C ILE A 225 19.58 -44.85 32.56
N ASP A 226 20.33 -45.78 33.12
CA ASP A 226 20.37 -45.95 34.57
C ASP A 226 21.23 -44.85 35.16
N ILE A 227 20.59 -43.79 35.66
CA ILE A 227 21.26 -42.67 36.34
C ILE A 227 21.70 -43.02 37.76
N THR A 228 21.61 -44.28 38.18
CA THR A 228 22.12 -44.72 39.49
C THR A 228 23.63 -44.83 39.58
N ASP A 229 24.34 -44.75 38.44
CA ASP A 229 25.78 -44.93 38.37
C ASP A 229 26.61 -43.61 38.51
N ILE A 230 25.94 -42.45 38.69
CA ILE A 230 26.67 -41.19 38.82
C ILE A 230 27.15 -40.93 40.26
N ASN A 231 26.77 -41.75 41.23
CA ASN A 231 27.11 -41.54 42.65
C ASN A 231 28.10 -42.55 43.28
N ASN A 232 28.84 -43.30 42.45
CA ASN A 232 29.84 -44.20 42.98
C ASN A 232 31.24 -43.63 42.79
N THR A 233 31.52 -42.50 43.44
CA THR A 233 32.86 -42.08 43.82
C THR A 233 32.87 -41.90 45.31
N ALA A 234 32.78 -43.02 46.02
CA ALA A 234 33.19 -43.07 47.38
C ALA A 234 34.24 -44.14 47.50
N ASP A 235 35.36 -43.79 48.07
CA ASP A 235 36.37 -44.57 48.72
C ASP A 235 37.44 -45.24 47.88
N GLN A 236 38.59 -44.62 47.68
CA GLN A 236 39.79 -44.85 48.56
C GLN A 236 40.90 -43.86 48.24
#